data_b97eaf096cce648f5ebd56c48d07a745
#
_entry.id   b97eaf096cce648f5ebd56c48d07a745
#
_cell.length_a   1.000
_cell.length_b   1.000
_cell.length_c   1.000
_cell.angle_alpha   90.00
_cell.angle_beta   90.00
_cell.angle_gamma   90.00
#
_symmetry.space_group_name_H-M   'P 1'
#
loop_
_entity.id
_entity.type
_entity.pdbx_description
1 polymer ?
#
loop_
_entity_poly.entity_id
_entity_poly.type
_entity_poly.pdbx_seq_one_letter_code
_entity_poly.pdbx_strand_id
1 'polypeptide(L)'
;MRFSIISAGVVAGMLAATGAQARDQISIVGSSTVYPFATIVAEKFGQSSGFKTPVIESTGTGGGMKLFCKGIGVEHPDITNASRAMKSSEAKLCQDAGVEFQEFIVGNDGVAVANSLAGQKFNMSIAHIAAALAAELPNQGSVSEGAKANGLATWADVDAYVAKATGSATIGLPAQRVQIMVPPPTSGTRDAMGSLFMKAGWKKLGLDGDGYKKLREDGVAIEVGENDALIIEKLVADKGMFGIFGYSFFDQNRDKVQASVLDGVELNFENIASYKYPGARPL
;
A
#
# COMPACT_ATOMS: atom_id res chain seq x y z
N MET A 1 -29.74 19.49 83.88
CA MET A 1 -28.63 18.74 83.26
C MET A 1 -29.11 18.18 81.95
N ARG A 2 -28.70 18.79 80.83
CA ARG A 2 -29.01 18.30 79.45
C ARG A 2 -27.78 17.71 78.90
N PHE A 3 -27.80 16.44 78.63
CA PHE A 3 -26.70 15.72 77.89
C PHE A 3 -26.99 15.81 76.41
N SER A 4 -26.09 16.45 75.65
CA SER A 4 -26.08 16.44 74.18
C SER A 4 -25.23 15.27 73.71
N ILE A 5 -25.83 14.36 72.97
CA ILE A 5 -25.17 13.26 72.30
C ILE A 5 -24.74 13.77 70.93
N ILE A 6 -23.44 13.86 70.70
CA ILE A 6 -22.85 14.16 69.39
C ILE A 6 -22.70 12.83 68.60
N SER A 7 -23.53 12.66 67.57
CA SER A 7 -23.41 11.52 66.64
C SER A 7 -22.32 11.82 65.61
N ALA A 8 -21.21 11.12 65.72
CA ALA A 8 -20.16 11.11 64.68
C ALA A 8 -20.60 10.25 63.51
N GLY A 9 -20.95 10.89 62.38
CA GLY A 9 -21.24 10.22 61.12
C GLY A 9 -19.95 9.77 60.48
N VAL A 10 -19.75 8.46 60.36
CA VAL A 10 -18.68 7.84 59.53
C VAL A 10 -19.12 7.89 58.09
N VAL A 11 -18.54 8.79 57.28
CA VAL A 11 -18.67 8.81 55.83
C VAL A 11 -17.70 7.75 55.29
N ALA A 12 -18.22 6.55 55.00
CA ALA A 12 -17.51 5.52 54.25
C ALA A 12 -17.45 5.94 52.78
N GLY A 13 -16.32 6.50 52.36
CA GLY A 13 -16.03 6.76 50.95
C GLY A 13 -15.89 5.44 50.22
N MET A 14 -16.91 5.04 49.46
CA MET A 14 -16.76 3.97 48.45
C MET A 14 -15.84 4.49 47.35
N LEU A 15 -14.57 4.13 47.41
CA LEU A 15 -13.68 4.13 46.24
C LEU A 15 -14.25 3.11 45.25
N ALA A 16 -15.01 3.57 44.28
CA ALA A 16 -15.36 2.80 43.12
C ALA A 16 -14.03 2.52 42.36
N ALA A 17 -13.44 1.36 42.64
CA ALA A 17 -12.41 0.82 41.78
C ALA A 17 -13.05 0.59 40.42
N THR A 18 -12.89 1.53 39.48
CA THR A 18 -13.16 1.31 38.08
C THR A 18 -12.18 0.24 37.64
N GLY A 19 -12.64 -1.03 37.70
CA GLY A 19 -11.86 -2.15 37.18
C GLY A 19 -11.47 -1.81 35.75
N ALA A 20 -10.19 -1.76 35.46
CA ALA A 20 -9.70 -1.70 34.11
C ALA A 20 -10.30 -2.92 33.39
N GLN A 21 -11.28 -2.73 32.52
CA GLN A 21 -11.80 -3.81 31.69
C GLN A 21 -10.71 -4.15 30.69
N ALA A 22 -9.97 -5.21 30.99
CA ALA A 22 -9.04 -5.78 30.03
C ALA A 22 -9.87 -6.46 28.92
N ARG A 23 -9.54 -6.15 27.67
CA ARG A 23 -10.11 -6.87 26.51
C ARG A 23 -9.61 -8.32 26.58
N ASP A 24 -10.49 -9.28 26.41
CA ASP A 24 -10.17 -10.71 26.38
C ASP A 24 -9.86 -11.23 24.96
N GLN A 25 -9.85 -10.34 23.97
CA GLN A 25 -9.63 -10.65 22.55
C GLN A 25 -8.84 -9.52 21.90
N ILE A 26 -7.74 -9.86 21.23
CA ILE A 26 -6.89 -8.91 20.51
C ILE A 26 -7.63 -8.37 19.30
N SER A 27 -7.63 -7.05 19.10
CA SER A 27 -8.19 -6.35 17.95
C SER A 27 -7.07 -5.83 17.06
N ILE A 28 -7.10 -6.22 15.80
CA ILE A 28 -6.09 -5.89 14.79
C ILE A 28 -6.77 -5.18 13.63
N VAL A 29 -6.20 -4.08 13.16
CA VAL A 29 -6.69 -3.34 11.98
C VAL A 29 -5.54 -3.10 11.00
N GLY A 30 -5.82 -2.70 9.77
CA GLY A 30 -4.77 -2.18 8.88
C GLY A 30 -4.72 -2.79 7.49
N SER A 31 -3.53 -3.09 7.03
CA SER A 31 -3.19 -3.42 5.65
C SER A 31 -3.97 -4.61 5.09
N SER A 32 -4.64 -4.41 3.95
CA SER A 32 -5.26 -5.47 3.16
C SER A 32 -4.24 -6.47 2.59
N THR A 33 -3.02 -6.03 2.32
CA THR A 33 -1.92 -6.91 1.88
C THR A 33 -1.50 -7.88 2.97
N VAL A 34 -1.43 -7.42 4.23
CA VAL A 34 -1.01 -8.24 5.38
C VAL A 34 -2.16 -9.09 5.92
N TYR A 35 -3.41 -8.67 5.67
CA TYR A 35 -4.62 -9.30 6.19
C TYR A 35 -4.66 -10.83 6.04
N PRO A 36 -4.44 -11.44 4.85
CA PRO A 36 -4.52 -12.90 4.70
C PRO A 36 -3.45 -13.64 5.52
N PHE A 37 -2.26 -13.09 5.65
CA PHE A 37 -1.18 -13.68 6.45
C PHE A 37 -1.47 -13.54 7.95
N ALA A 38 -1.91 -12.36 8.37
CA ALA A 38 -2.29 -12.11 9.76
C ALA A 38 -3.46 -12.99 10.21
N THR A 39 -4.42 -13.29 9.33
CA THR A 39 -5.54 -14.19 9.61
C THR A 39 -5.06 -15.59 9.93
N ILE A 40 -4.14 -16.15 9.14
CA ILE A 40 -3.55 -17.48 9.40
C ILE A 40 -2.81 -17.50 10.75
N VAL A 41 -2.06 -16.45 11.05
CA VAL A 41 -1.33 -16.33 12.33
C VAL A 41 -2.30 -16.23 13.50
N ALA A 42 -3.37 -15.42 13.38
CA ALA A 42 -4.39 -15.25 14.41
C ALA A 42 -5.15 -16.56 14.69
N GLU A 43 -5.53 -17.31 13.65
CA GLU A 43 -6.16 -18.63 13.80
C GLU A 43 -5.25 -19.61 14.54
N LYS A 44 -3.98 -19.70 14.13
CA LYS A 44 -2.99 -20.55 14.82
C LYS A 44 -2.76 -20.13 16.26
N PHE A 45 -2.70 -18.83 16.53
CA PHE A 45 -2.58 -18.30 17.89
C PHE A 45 -3.77 -18.73 18.75
N GLY A 46 -5.01 -18.55 18.28
CA GLY A 46 -6.20 -18.97 19.00
C GLY A 46 -6.25 -20.49 19.27
N GLN A 47 -5.74 -21.31 18.32
CA GLN A 47 -5.69 -22.76 18.47
C GLN A 47 -4.63 -23.24 19.47
N SER A 48 -3.49 -22.52 19.61
CA SER A 48 -2.33 -22.99 20.37
C SER A 48 -2.14 -22.29 21.72
N SER A 49 -2.69 -21.09 21.91
CA SER A 49 -2.41 -20.27 23.10
C SER A 49 -3.43 -20.39 24.23
N GLY A 50 -4.63 -20.92 23.94
CA GLY A 50 -5.76 -20.90 24.88
C GLY A 50 -6.46 -19.55 25.00
N PHE A 51 -5.99 -18.52 24.29
CA PHE A 51 -6.69 -17.23 24.18
C PHE A 51 -7.69 -17.23 23.03
N LYS A 52 -8.63 -16.25 23.02
CA LYS A 52 -9.54 -16.05 21.89
C LYS A 52 -8.74 -15.71 20.63
N THR A 53 -9.19 -16.24 19.50
CA THR A 53 -8.64 -15.86 18.19
C THR A 53 -8.74 -14.35 17.98
N PRO A 54 -7.64 -13.64 17.67
CA PRO A 54 -7.69 -12.21 17.36
C PRO A 54 -8.68 -11.87 16.26
N VAL A 55 -9.36 -10.74 16.37
CA VAL A 55 -10.21 -10.19 15.30
C VAL A 55 -9.36 -9.28 14.42
N ILE A 56 -9.48 -9.44 13.10
CA ILE A 56 -8.70 -8.64 12.14
C ILE A 56 -9.64 -7.96 11.17
N GLU A 57 -9.48 -6.64 11.00
CA GLU A 57 -10.22 -5.85 10.03
C GLU A 57 -9.27 -5.23 8.99
N SER A 58 -9.63 -5.40 7.71
CA SER A 58 -8.89 -4.79 6.59
C SER A 58 -9.37 -3.36 6.38
N THR A 59 -8.62 -2.38 6.90
CA THR A 59 -8.93 -0.94 6.83
C THR A 59 -7.95 -0.16 5.96
N GLY A 60 -7.00 -0.88 5.33
CA GLY A 60 -5.82 -0.30 4.69
C GLY A 60 -4.80 0.23 5.71
N THR A 61 -3.52 0.30 5.33
CA THR A 61 -2.43 0.74 6.23
C THR A 61 -2.70 2.10 6.86
N GLY A 62 -3.07 3.09 6.05
CA GLY A 62 -3.32 4.44 6.56
C GLY A 62 -4.58 4.55 7.42
N GLY A 63 -5.62 3.77 7.12
CA GLY A 63 -6.84 3.65 7.94
C GLY A 63 -6.54 3.04 9.30
N GLY A 64 -5.81 1.93 9.30
CA GLY A 64 -5.38 1.25 10.53
C GLY A 64 -4.53 2.12 11.44
N MET A 65 -3.51 2.81 10.87
CA MET A 65 -2.69 3.76 11.63
C MET A 65 -3.52 4.85 12.30
N LYS A 66 -4.50 5.41 11.59
CA LYS A 66 -5.40 6.43 12.16
C LYS A 66 -6.27 5.88 13.29
N LEU A 67 -6.76 4.65 13.17
CA LEU A 67 -7.56 4.01 14.22
C LEU A 67 -6.71 3.68 15.44
N PHE A 68 -5.54 3.12 15.22
CA PHE A 68 -4.57 2.76 16.25
C PHE A 68 -4.09 3.99 17.05
N CYS A 69 -3.76 5.09 16.37
CA CYS A 69 -3.29 6.33 17.02
C CYS A 69 -4.41 7.19 17.61
N LYS A 70 -5.67 6.72 17.71
CA LYS A 70 -6.75 7.49 18.37
C LYS A 70 -6.67 7.45 19.90
N GLY A 71 -6.06 6.42 20.48
CA GLY A 71 -5.97 6.27 21.93
C GLY A 71 -5.66 4.87 22.37
N ILE A 72 -5.67 4.65 23.68
CA ILE A 72 -5.41 3.39 24.37
C ILE A 72 -6.68 2.90 25.02
N GLY A 73 -6.88 1.60 25.12
CA GLY A 73 -8.00 0.97 25.81
C GLY A 73 -8.90 0.15 24.89
N VAL A 74 -9.98 -0.41 25.45
CA VAL A 74 -10.83 -1.40 24.79
C VAL A 74 -11.56 -0.91 23.56
N GLU A 75 -11.69 0.39 23.38
CA GLU A 75 -12.34 1.04 22.23
C GLU A 75 -11.37 1.24 21.05
N HIS A 76 -10.08 0.95 21.23
CA HIS A 76 -9.05 1.15 20.22
C HIS A 76 -8.36 -0.17 19.86
N PRO A 77 -7.86 -0.37 18.63
CA PRO A 77 -7.15 -1.59 18.27
C PRO A 77 -5.83 -1.72 19.04
N ASP A 78 -5.46 -2.97 19.33
CA ASP A 78 -4.21 -3.31 20.01
C ASP A 78 -3.01 -3.35 19.06
N ILE A 79 -3.27 -3.69 17.78
CA ILE A 79 -2.25 -3.84 16.74
C ILE A 79 -2.76 -3.19 15.45
N THR A 80 -1.85 -2.57 14.71
CA THR A 80 -2.11 -2.18 13.33
C THR A 80 -1.13 -2.84 12.38
N ASN A 81 -1.66 -3.56 11.38
CA ASN A 81 -0.88 -4.13 10.31
C ASN A 81 -0.54 -3.07 9.27
N ALA A 82 0.69 -3.09 8.76
CA ALA A 82 1.15 -2.14 7.79
C ALA A 82 1.88 -2.82 6.64
N SER A 83 1.77 -2.29 5.44
CA SER A 83 2.53 -2.69 4.25
C SER A 83 3.53 -1.62 3.81
N ARG A 84 3.91 -0.77 4.72
CA ARG A 84 4.95 0.25 4.66
C ARG A 84 5.30 0.74 6.05
N ALA A 85 6.45 1.36 6.21
CA ALA A 85 6.80 2.06 7.45
C ALA A 85 5.78 3.17 7.81
N MET A 86 5.65 3.42 9.09
CA MET A 86 4.84 4.53 9.61
C MET A 86 5.38 5.89 9.11
N LYS A 87 4.50 6.75 8.62
CA LYS A 87 4.88 8.11 8.20
C LYS A 87 5.07 9.00 9.43
N SER A 88 5.94 10.04 9.31
CA SER A 88 6.14 11.00 10.40
C SER A 88 4.85 11.68 10.87
N SER A 89 3.89 11.91 9.95
CA SER A 89 2.58 12.46 10.30
C SER A 89 1.71 11.48 11.09
N GLU A 90 1.82 10.17 10.85
CA GLU A 90 1.12 9.12 11.58
C GLU A 90 1.75 8.92 12.97
N ALA A 91 3.08 8.90 13.05
CA ALA A 91 3.80 8.86 14.32
C ALA A 91 3.43 10.07 15.22
N LYS A 92 3.29 11.26 14.61
CA LYS A 92 2.82 12.45 15.34
C LYS A 92 1.39 12.29 15.86
N LEU A 93 0.47 11.67 15.11
CA LEU A 93 -0.88 11.40 15.61
C LEU A 93 -0.87 10.50 16.86
N CYS A 94 -0.05 9.45 16.85
CA CYS A 94 0.14 8.59 18.03
C CYS A 94 0.70 9.39 19.21
N GLN A 95 1.74 10.18 19.00
CA GLN A 95 2.36 11.01 20.03
C GLN A 95 1.36 12.00 20.65
N ASP A 96 0.60 12.71 19.81
CA ASP A 96 -0.40 13.70 20.24
C ASP A 96 -1.54 13.05 21.07
N ALA A 97 -1.82 11.76 20.83
CA ALA A 97 -2.81 10.96 21.57
C ALA A 97 -2.20 10.17 22.75
N GLY A 98 -0.91 10.30 23.04
CA GLY A 98 -0.23 9.57 24.10
C GLY A 98 -0.12 8.06 23.84
N VAL A 99 -0.16 7.63 22.58
CA VAL A 99 -0.02 6.23 22.19
C VAL A 99 1.45 5.94 21.90
N GLU A 100 2.07 5.14 22.73
CA GLU A 100 3.40 4.57 22.47
C GLU A 100 3.24 3.29 21.64
N PHE A 101 4.13 3.07 20.67
CA PHE A 101 4.09 1.91 19.80
C PHE A 101 5.48 1.33 19.54
N GLN A 102 5.52 0.05 19.22
CA GLN A 102 6.70 -0.66 18.75
C GLN A 102 6.41 -1.19 17.34
N GLU A 103 7.34 -0.94 16.40
CA GLU A 103 7.26 -1.47 15.04
C GLU A 103 8.07 -2.77 14.92
N PHE A 104 7.45 -3.79 14.31
CA PHE A 104 8.06 -5.07 14.01
C PHE A 104 7.95 -5.35 12.53
N ILE A 105 9.08 -5.56 11.85
CA ILE A 105 9.09 -5.99 10.45
C ILE A 105 8.88 -7.52 10.44
N VAL A 106 7.78 -7.96 9.85
CA VAL A 106 7.38 -9.37 9.82
C VAL A 106 7.70 -10.06 8.50
N GLY A 107 8.04 -9.27 7.46
CA GLY A 107 8.38 -9.81 6.16
C GLY A 107 8.69 -8.73 5.13
N ASN A 108 9.01 -9.17 3.91
CA ASN A 108 9.19 -8.32 2.75
C ASN A 108 8.18 -8.70 1.68
N ASP A 109 7.65 -7.70 1.00
CA ASP A 109 6.72 -7.87 -0.11
C ASP A 109 7.23 -7.13 -1.35
N GLY A 110 6.72 -7.52 -2.52
CA GLY A 110 7.00 -6.88 -3.78
C GLY A 110 5.73 -6.58 -4.55
N VAL A 111 5.73 -5.47 -5.28
CA VAL A 111 4.65 -5.11 -6.19
C VAL A 111 5.09 -5.40 -7.61
N ALA A 112 4.40 -6.32 -8.28
CA ALA A 112 4.65 -6.70 -9.66
C ALA A 112 4.02 -5.69 -10.63
N VAL A 113 4.71 -5.42 -11.73
CA VAL A 113 4.14 -4.88 -12.96
C VAL A 113 4.28 -5.98 -14.00
N ALA A 114 3.20 -6.63 -14.36
CA ALA A 114 3.24 -7.86 -15.15
C ALA A 114 2.24 -7.81 -16.31
N ASN A 115 2.51 -8.62 -17.32
CA ASN A 115 1.65 -8.86 -18.48
C ASN A 115 1.59 -10.36 -18.80
N SER A 116 0.80 -10.73 -19.80
CA SER A 116 0.74 -12.11 -20.29
C SER A 116 2.12 -12.66 -20.65
N LEU A 117 2.39 -13.91 -20.29
CA LEU A 117 3.60 -14.62 -20.75
C LEU A 117 3.68 -14.71 -22.27
N ALA A 118 2.54 -14.70 -22.96
CA ALA A 118 2.45 -14.67 -24.42
C ALA A 118 2.63 -13.27 -25.03
N GLY A 119 2.75 -12.23 -24.21
CA GLY A 119 3.04 -10.86 -24.63
C GLY A 119 4.54 -10.56 -24.67
N GLN A 120 4.88 -9.34 -25.06
CA GLN A 120 6.28 -8.87 -25.02
C GLN A 120 6.69 -8.56 -23.58
N LYS A 121 7.83 -9.05 -23.11
CA LYS A 121 8.43 -8.64 -21.82
C LYS A 121 9.03 -7.24 -21.96
N PHE A 122 8.71 -6.36 -21.02
CA PHE A 122 9.24 -5.01 -20.99
C PHE A 122 10.42 -4.88 -20.03
N ASN A 123 11.38 -4.06 -20.44
CA ASN A 123 12.43 -3.54 -19.57
C ASN A 123 12.25 -2.02 -19.50
N MET A 124 11.69 -1.51 -18.44
CA MET A 124 11.33 -0.09 -18.31
C MET A 124 11.69 0.46 -16.93
N SER A 125 11.71 1.77 -16.79
CA SER A 125 11.90 2.39 -15.48
C SER A 125 10.56 2.67 -14.80
N ILE A 126 10.58 2.90 -13.47
CA ILE A 126 9.40 3.37 -12.75
C ILE A 126 8.91 4.74 -13.24
N ALA A 127 9.76 5.53 -13.92
CA ALA A 127 9.36 6.77 -14.57
C ALA A 127 8.35 6.53 -15.71
N HIS A 128 8.47 5.41 -16.45
CA HIS A 128 7.51 5.02 -17.49
C HIS A 128 6.13 4.71 -16.88
N ILE A 129 6.10 4.04 -15.72
CA ILE A 129 4.84 3.74 -15.01
C ILE A 129 4.18 5.03 -14.55
N ALA A 130 4.94 5.94 -13.94
CA ALA A 130 4.44 7.23 -13.50
C ALA A 130 3.92 8.08 -14.67
N ALA A 131 4.67 8.16 -15.77
CA ALA A 131 4.26 8.87 -16.98
C ALA A 131 3.02 8.25 -17.64
N ALA A 132 2.90 6.92 -17.65
CA ALA A 132 1.76 6.22 -18.22
C ALA A 132 0.47 6.46 -17.43
N LEU A 133 0.53 6.50 -16.11
CA LEU A 133 -0.63 6.48 -15.22
C LEU A 133 -1.05 7.86 -14.68
N ALA A 134 -0.17 8.86 -14.65
CA ALA A 134 -0.51 10.19 -14.14
C ALA A 134 -1.60 10.85 -15.00
N ALA A 135 -2.60 11.46 -14.37
CA ALA A 135 -3.70 12.14 -15.07
C ALA A 135 -3.23 13.34 -15.89
N GLU A 136 -2.24 14.04 -15.40
CA GLU A 136 -1.69 15.25 -16.01
C GLU A 136 -0.17 15.18 -16.06
N LEU A 137 0.40 15.67 -17.13
CA LEU A 137 1.85 15.77 -17.30
C LEU A 137 2.21 17.17 -17.81
N PRO A 138 3.39 17.73 -17.44
CA PRO A 138 3.91 18.93 -18.09
C PRO A 138 4.09 18.71 -19.60
N ASN A 139 3.87 19.75 -20.38
CA ASN A 139 4.04 19.65 -21.81
C ASN A 139 5.52 19.36 -22.14
N GLN A 140 5.75 18.30 -22.92
CA GLN A 140 7.09 17.94 -23.44
C GLN A 140 8.19 17.72 -22.38
N GLY A 141 7.83 17.38 -21.12
CA GLY A 141 8.82 17.16 -20.05
C GLY A 141 9.42 18.43 -19.45
N SER A 142 8.88 19.60 -19.76
CA SER A 142 9.30 20.86 -19.16
C SER A 142 8.48 21.18 -17.91
N VAL A 143 9.17 21.32 -16.77
CA VAL A 143 8.55 21.69 -15.48
C VAL A 143 7.99 23.12 -15.48
N SER A 144 8.46 23.98 -16.40
CA SER A 144 8.03 25.37 -16.53
C SER A 144 6.70 25.55 -17.29
N GLU A 145 6.24 24.53 -18.00
CA GLU A 145 4.97 24.55 -18.69
C GLU A 145 3.89 23.87 -17.84
N GLY A 146 2.76 24.55 -17.65
CA GLY A 146 1.66 24.03 -16.84
C GLY A 146 1.25 22.61 -17.23
N ALA A 147 0.84 21.81 -16.24
CA ALA A 147 0.40 20.44 -16.47
C ALA A 147 -0.83 20.43 -17.38
N LYS A 148 -0.86 19.51 -18.34
CA LYS A 148 -1.98 19.25 -19.24
C LYS A 148 -2.43 17.82 -19.09
N ALA A 149 -3.66 17.54 -19.49
CA ALA A 149 -4.19 16.17 -19.55
C ALA A 149 -3.21 15.25 -20.28
N ASN A 150 -2.92 14.11 -19.68
CA ASN A 150 -1.99 13.14 -20.23
C ASN A 150 -2.58 12.46 -21.48
N GLY A 151 -2.04 12.77 -22.64
CA GLY A 151 -2.46 12.22 -23.92
C GLY A 151 -1.61 11.07 -24.46
N LEU A 152 -0.66 10.53 -23.66
CA LEU A 152 0.20 9.42 -24.09
C LEU A 152 -0.65 8.16 -24.30
N ALA A 153 -0.80 7.73 -25.56
CA ALA A 153 -1.70 6.64 -25.93
C ALA A 153 -0.98 5.29 -26.03
N THR A 154 0.29 5.29 -26.41
CA THR A 154 1.09 4.09 -26.62
C THR A 154 2.32 4.06 -25.72
N TRP A 155 2.89 2.87 -25.53
CA TRP A 155 4.14 2.72 -24.79
C TRP A 155 5.31 3.43 -25.50
N ALA A 156 5.28 3.54 -26.84
CA ALA A 156 6.24 4.36 -27.58
C ALA A 156 6.14 5.85 -27.24
N ASP A 157 4.92 6.37 -27.07
CA ASP A 157 4.70 7.77 -26.64
C ASP A 157 5.23 7.99 -25.21
N VAL A 158 4.97 7.04 -24.32
CA VAL A 158 5.50 7.06 -22.93
C VAL A 158 7.02 7.04 -22.93
N ASP A 159 7.65 6.18 -23.73
CA ASP A 159 9.10 6.07 -23.85
C ASP A 159 9.72 7.38 -24.37
N ALA A 160 9.15 7.94 -25.43
CA ALA A 160 9.60 9.23 -25.97
C ALA A 160 9.47 10.38 -24.96
N TYR A 161 8.35 10.41 -24.19
CA TYR A 161 8.15 11.40 -23.12
C TYR A 161 9.21 11.25 -22.02
N VAL A 162 9.41 10.03 -21.50
CA VAL A 162 10.39 9.75 -20.45
C VAL A 162 11.80 10.09 -20.91
N ALA A 163 12.19 9.66 -22.11
CA ALA A 163 13.49 9.97 -22.68
C ALA A 163 13.75 11.47 -22.71
N LYS A 164 12.77 12.26 -23.14
CA LYS A 164 12.87 13.72 -23.19
C LYS A 164 12.92 14.35 -21.79
N ALA A 165 12.07 13.90 -20.87
CA ALA A 165 12.00 14.42 -19.51
C ALA A 165 13.28 14.16 -18.71
N THR A 166 13.92 13.01 -18.94
CA THR A 166 15.12 12.58 -18.20
C THR A 166 16.43 12.89 -18.91
N GLY A 167 16.38 13.34 -20.18
CA GLY A 167 17.57 13.52 -21.01
C GLY A 167 18.24 12.21 -21.43
N SER A 168 17.54 11.08 -21.37
CA SER A 168 18.02 9.76 -21.77
C SER A 168 17.66 9.44 -23.22
N ALA A 169 18.21 8.34 -23.76
CA ALA A 169 17.70 7.75 -25.00
C ALA A 169 16.40 6.99 -24.74
N THR A 170 15.57 6.80 -25.80
CA THR A 170 14.46 5.87 -25.77
C THR A 170 14.98 4.44 -25.67
N ILE A 171 14.19 3.58 -25.02
CA ILE A 171 14.51 2.16 -24.82
C ILE A 171 13.79 1.25 -25.81
N GLY A 172 13.02 1.83 -26.76
CA GLY A 172 12.37 1.11 -27.84
C GLY A 172 11.10 0.39 -27.43
N LEU A 173 10.28 0.97 -26.54
CA LEU A 173 8.97 0.42 -26.23
C LEU A 173 8.05 0.46 -27.47
N PRO A 174 7.16 -0.53 -27.63
CA PRO A 174 6.35 -0.67 -28.85
C PRO A 174 5.24 0.38 -28.92
N ALA A 175 4.73 0.63 -30.15
CA ALA A 175 3.52 1.41 -30.39
C ALA A 175 2.24 0.65 -29.99
N GLN A 176 2.28 -0.07 -28.88
CA GLN A 176 1.16 -0.77 -28.28
C GLN A 176 0.40 0.16 -27.36
N ARG A 177 -0.93 0.10 -27.39
CA ARG A 177 -1.78 0.91 -26.50
C ARG A 177 -1.43 0.65 -25.03
N VAL A 178 -1.40 1.73 -24.24
CA VAL A 178 -1.21 1.62 -22.79
C VAL A 178 -2.54 1.27 -22.15
N GLN A 179 -2.57 0.14 -21.46
CA GLN A 179 -3.68 -0.28 -20.58
C GLN A 179 -3.09 -0.99 -19.38
N ILE A 180 -3.36 -0.47 -18.20
CA ILE A 180 -2.79 -0.98 -16.94
C ILE A 180 -3.91 -1.16 -15.93
N MET A 181 -4.14 -2.40 -15.51
CA MET A 181 -5.01 -2.69 -14.37
C MET A 181 -4.30 -2.30 -13.08
N VAL A 182 -4.99 -1.50 -12.28
CA VAL A 182 -4.47 -0.96 -11.01
C VAL A 182 -5.34 -1.40 -9.85
N PRO A 183 -4.77 -1.63 -8.66
CA PRO A 183 -5.53 -1.98 -7.47
C PRO A 183 -6.50 -0.85 -7.07
N PRO A 184 -7.61 -1.15 -6.38
CA PRO A 184 -8.57 -0.15 -5.92
C PRO A 184 -7.96 0.73 -4.82
N PRO A 185 -8.53 1.94 -4.55
CA PRO A 185 -8.00 2.86 -3.54
C PRO A 185 -7.92 2.29 -2.12
N THR A 186 -8.70 1.26 -1.82
CA THR A 186 -8.71 0.56 -0.52
C THR A 186 -7.52 -0.38 -0.34
N SER A 187 -6.88 -0.79 -1.44
CA SER A 187 -5.80 -1.77 -1.45
C SER A 187 -4.47 -1.23 -0.90
N GLY A 188 -3.80 -2.02 -0.06
CA GLY A 188 -2.43 -1.75 0.36
C GLY A 188 -1.42 -1.81 -0.80
N THR A 189 -1.72 -2.56 -1.86
CA THR A 189 -0.93 -2.57 -3.10
C THR A 189 -1.09 -1.26 -3.86
N ARG A 190 -2.28 -0.60 -3.82
CA ARG A 190 -2.47 0.74 -4.35
C ARG A 190 -1.62 1.79 -3.63
N ASP A 191 -1.56 1.73 -2.29
CA ASP A 191 -0.69 2.60 -1.48
C ASP A 191 0.79 2.42 -1.85
N ALA A 192 1.22 1.17 -2.03
CA ALA A 192 2.58 0.85 -2.46
C ALA A 192 2.88 1.35 -3.87
N MET A 193 2.00 1.08 -4.84
CA MET A 193 2.11 1.63 -6.20
C MET A 193 2.25 3.15 -6.16
N GLY A 194 1.43 3.83 -5.35
CA GLY A 194 1.47 5.28 -5.18
C GLY A 194 2.82 5.80 -4.68
N SER A 195 3.45 5.10 -3.74
CA SER A 195 4.74 5.51 -3.16
C SER A 195 5.95 5.04 -3.97
N LEU A 196 5.97 3.77 -4.36
CA LEU A 196 7.13 3.12 -4.98
C LEU A 196 7.25 3.41 -6.48
N PHE A 197 6.11 3.50 -7.18
CA PHE A 197 6.11 3.72 -8.62
C PHE A 197 5.71 5.16 -8.97
N MET A 198 4.56 5.64 -8.49
CA MET A 198 4.06 6.95 -8.91
C MET A 198 4.91 8.09 -8.36
N LYS A 199 5.08 8.18 -7.04
CA LYS A 199 5.87 9.25 -6.41
C LYS A 199 7.35 9.18 -6.77
N ALA A 200 7.95 7.99 -6.72
CA ALA A 200 9.36 7.83 -7.04
C ALA A 200 9.64 8.03 -8.54
N GLY A 201 8.75 7.53 -9.42
CA GLY A 201 8.83 7.77 -10.86
C GLY A 201 8.62 9.25 -11.23
N TRP A 202 7.70 9.95 -10.53
CA TRP A 202 7.48 11.38 -10.69
C TRP A 202 8.76 12.19 -10.44
N LYS A 203 9.46 11.85 -9.36
CA LYS A 203 10.78 12.45 -9.06
C LYS A 203 11.83 12.13 -10.13
N LYS A 204 11.84 10.91 -10.66
CA LYS A 204 12.76 10.55 -11.76
C LYS A 204 12.48 11.34 -13.05
N LEU A 205 11.23 11.74 -13.28
CA LEU A 205 10.86 12.65 -14.38
C LEU A 205 11.28 14.10 -14.12
N GLY A 206 11.90 14.41 -12.98
CA GLY A 206 12.27 15.77 -12.60
C GLY A 206 11.06 16.63 -12.18
N LEU A 207 9.93 15.98 -11.80
CA LEU A 207 8.69 16.67 -11.47
C LEU A 207 8.51 16.77 -9.95
N ASP A 208 8.05 17.95 -9.50
CA ASP A 208 7.72 18.24 -8.11
C ASP A 208 6.19 18.24 -7.87
N GLY A 209 5.82 18.38 -6.59
CA GLY A 209 4.41 18.45 -6.18
C GLY A 209 3.71 17.10 -6.18
N ASP A 210 2.38 17.14 -6.19
CA ASP A 210 1.50 16.01 -5.90
C ASP A 210 0.75 15.47 -7.14
N GLY A 211 1.14 15.87 -8.36
CA GLY A 211 0.48 15.44 -9.62
C GLY A 211 0.44 13.92 -9.80
N TYR A 212 1.40 13.20 -9.21
CA TYR A 212 1.45 11.74 -9.23
C TYR A 212 0.27 11.06 -8.48
N LYS A 213 -0.47 11.77 -7.64
CA LYS A 213 -1.57 11.21 -6.83
C LYS A 213 -2.82 10.94 -7.65
N LYS A 214 -3.03 11.69 -8.73
CA LYS A 214 -4.20 11.56 -9.60
C LYS A 214 -3.87 10.65 -10.78
N LEU A 215 -4.59 9.56 -10.91
CA LEU A 215 -4.46 8.66 -12.06
C LEU A 215 -5.40 9.07 -13.18
N ARG A 216 -5.06 8.62 -14.40
CA ARG A 216 -5.90 8.79 -15.61
C ARG A 216 -7.22 8.05 -15.47
N GLU A 217 -8.28 8.65 -16.00
CA GLU A 217 -9.65 8.10 -16.03
C GLU A 217 -10.14 7.82 -17.45
N ASP A 218 -9.26 7.90 -18.44
CA ASP A 218 -9.55 7.74 -19.87
C ASP A 218 -9.43 6.29 -20.38
N GLY A 219 -9.41 5.32 -19.46
CA GLY A 219 -9.33 3.90 -19.77
C GLY A 219 -7.90 3.36 -19.93
N VAL A 220 -6.87 4.17 -19.65
CA VAL A 220 -5.48 3.71 -19.52
C VAL A 220 -5.27 3.05 -18.16
N ALA A 221 -5.61 3.73 -17.07
CA ALA A 221 -5.65 3.13 -15.74
C ALA A 221 -7.02 2.48 -15.54
N ILE A 222 -7.05 1.17 -15.43
CA ILE A 222 -8.27 0.39 -15.26
C ILE A 222 -8.31 -0.08 -13.81
N GLU A 223 -9.15 0.56 -13.00
CA GLU A 223 -9.32 0.13 -11.62
C GLU A 223 -10.02 -1.22 -11.55
N VAL A 224 -9.45 -2.15 -10.80
CA VAL A 224 -9.99 -3.49 -10.59
C VAL A 224 -10.27 -3.72 -9.10
N GLY A 225 -11.06 -4.77 -8.77
CA GLY A 225 -11.33 -5.11 -7.38
C GLY A 225 -10.12 -5.68 -6.64
N GLU A 226 -10.31 -6.04 -5.37
CA GLU A 226 -9.27 -6.62 -4.49
C GLU A 226 -8.86 -8.04 -4.90
N ASN A 227 -9.50 -8.64 -5.91
CA ASN A 227 -9.23 -10.00 -6.33
C ASN A 227 -8.16 -10.05 -7.42
N ASP A 228 -6.91 -10.26 -7.03
CA ASP A 228 -5.77 -10.37 -7.95
C ASP A 228 -5.89 -11.54 -8.95
N ALA A 229 -6.66 -12.59 -8.64
CA ALA A 229 -6.90 -13.69 -9.58
C ALA A 229 -7.62 -13.24 -10.85
N LEU A 230 -8.54 -12.27 -10.75
CA LEU A 230 -9.22 -11.68 -11.90
C LEU A 230 -8.25 -10.86 -12.78
N ILE A 231 -7.21 -10.28 -12.18
CA ILE A 231 -6.16 -9.59 -12.93
C ILE A 231 -5.43 -10.60 -13.81
N ILE A 232 -5.01 -11.73 -13.25
CA ILE A 232 -4.29 -12.78 -13.98
C ILE A 232 -5.13 -13.30 -15.17
N GLU A 233 -6.42 -13.59 -14.95
CA GLU A 233 -7.32 -14.04 -16.03
C GLU A 233 -7.40 -13.03 -17.18
N LYS A 234 -7.55 -11.73 -16.87
CA LYS A 234 -7.61 -10.67 -17.88
C LYS A 234 -6.29 -10.50 -18.62
N LEU A 235 -5.14 -10.62 -17.94
CA LEU A 235 -3.82 -10.58 -18.57
C LEU A 235 -3.60 -11.73 -19.55
N VAL A 236 -4.09 -12.92 -19.21
CA VAL A 236 -4.03 -14.07 -20.12
C VAL A 236 -4.89 -13.85 -21.37
N ALA A 237 -6.07 -13.24 -21.19
CA ALA A 237 -7.00 -12.96 -22.27
C ALA A 237 -6.50 -11.83 -23.21
N ASP A 238 -5.82 -10.81 -22.67
CA ASP A 238 -5.31 -9.67 -23.43
C ASP A 238 -3.79 -9.52 -23.23
N LYS A 239 -3.04 -9.91 -24.26
CA LYS A 239 -1.57 -9.86 -24.27
C LYS A 239 -0.99 -8.45 -24.22
N GLY A 240 -1.79 -7.44 -24.57
CA GLY A 240 -1.39 -6.04 -24.60
C GLY A 240 -1.57 -5.33 -23.25
N MET A 241 -2.30 -5.93 -22.31
CA MET A 241 -2.63 -5.34 -21.03
C MET A 241 -1.55 -5.63 -19.98
N PHE A 242 -1.33 -4.66 -19.09
CA PHE A 242 -0.50 -4.81 -17.90
C PHE A 242 -1.36 -4.82 -16.64
N GLY A 243 -0.84 -5.39 -15.56
CA GLY A 243 -1.46 -5.39 -14.24
C GLY A 243 -0.45 -5.09 -13.15
N ILE A 244 -0.90 -4.40 -12.11
CA ILE A 244 -0.12 -4.11 -10.91
C ILE A 244 -0.77 -4.84 -9.73
N PHE A 245 -0.03 -5.77 -9.12
CA PHE A 245 -0.52 -6.63 -8.04
C PHE A 245 0.64 -7.18 -7.19
N GLY A 246 0.33 -7.88 -6.10
CA GLY A 246 1.31 -8.42 -5.16
C GLY A 246 2.19 -9.52 -5.75
N TYR A 247 3.45 -9.57 -5.30
CA TYR A 247 4.43 -10.58 -5.71
C TYR A 247 3.95 -12.01 -5.49
N SER A 248 3.25 -12.28 -4.40
CA SER A 248 2.76 -13.63 -4.10
C SER A 248 1.85 -14.19 -5.19
N PHE A 249 0.99 -13.36 -5.77
CA PHE A 249 0.14 -13.75 -6.91
C PHE A 249 0.94 -13.93 -8.20
N PHE A 250 1.93 -13.05 -8.44
CA PHE A 250 2.86 -13.24 -9.55
C PHE A 250 3.58 -14.57 -9.45
N ASP A 251 4.13 -14.88 -8.28
CA ASP A 251 4.93 -16.08 -8.04
C ASP A 251 4.13 -17.37 -8.27
N GLN A 252 2.87 -17.39 -7.87
CA GLN A 252 1.96 -18.52 -8.06
C GLN A 252 1.46 -18.69 -9.51
N ASN A 253 1.66 -17.70 -10.38
CA ASN A 253 1.15 -17.69 -11.75
C ASN A 253 2.22 -17.39 -12.81
N ARG A 254 3.49 -17.73 -12.52
CA ARG A 254 4.62 -17.56 -13.44
C ARG A 254 4.49 -18.36 -14.75
N ASP A 255 3.62 -19.33 -14.77
CA ASP A 255 3.24 -20.12 -15.96
C ASP A 255 2.31 -19.35 -16.91
N LYS A 256 1.68 -18.26 -16.46
CA LYS A 256 0.69 -17.46 -17.21
C LYS A 256 1.14 -16.04 -17.47
N VAL A 257 1.89 -15.44 -16.54
CA VAL A 257 2.30 -14.03 -16.58
C VAL A 257 3.80 -13.87 -16.39
N GLN A 258 4.32 -12.77 -16.90
CA GLN A 258 5.71 -12.35 -16.74
C GLN A 258 5.79 -10.94 -16.19
N ALA A 259 6.75 -10.69 -15.31
CA ALA A 259 7.00 -9.36 -14.78
C ALA A 259 7.94 -8.56 -15.68
N SER A 260 7.67 -7.26 -15.77
CA SER A 260 8.59 -6.30 -16.35
C SER A 260 9.86 -6.19 -15.49
N VAL A 261 11.00 -6.00 -16.16
CA VAL A 261 12.23 -5.55 -15.50
C VAL A 261 12.06 -4.07 -15.20
N LEU A 262 12.23 -3.66 -13.94
CA LEU A 262 12.10 -2.26 -13.54
C LEU A 262 13.45 -1.69 -13.11
N ASP A 263 13.83 -0.56 -13.72
CA ASP A 263 15.13 0.09 -13.48
C ASP A 263 16.33 -0.87 -13.62
N GLY A 264 16.24 -1.85 -14.55
CA GLY A 264 17.25 -2.87 -14.76
C GLY A 264 17.25 -4.02 -13.76
N VAL A 265 16.26 -4.07 -12.83
CA VAL A 265 16.17 -5.11 -11.80
C VAL A 265 14.98 -6.03 -12.05
N GLU A 266 15.22 -7.33 -12.11
CA GLU A 266 14.18 -8.34 -12.22
C GLU A 266 13.41 -8.55 -10.93
N LEU A 267 12.10 -8.85 -11.08
CA LEU A 267 11.25 -9.24 -9.97
C LEU A 267 11.53 -10.71 -9.59
N ASN A 268 12.21 -10.90 -8.48
CA ASN A 268 12.43 -12.21 -7.87
C ASN A 268 12.58 -12.07 -6.35
N PHE A 269 12.57 -13.20 -5.66
CA PHE A 269 12.66 -13.24 -4.20
C PHE A 269 13.91 -12.55 -3.66
N GLU A 270 15.08 -12.77 -4.26
CA GLU A 270 16.36 -12.22 -3.81
C GLU A 270 16.38 -10.68 -3.91
N ASN A 271 15.88 -10.16 -5.04
CA ASN A 271 15.82 -8.72 -5.27
C ASN A 271 14.78 -8.01 -4.39
N ILE A 272 13.69 -8.72 -4.00
CA ILE A 272 12.73 -8.22 -3.03
C ILE A 272 13.36 -8.24 -1.64
N ALA A 273 13.93 -9.36 -1.21
CA ALA A 273 14.53 -9.53 0.11
C ALA A 273 15.68 -8.55 0.39
N SER A 274 16.44 -8.21 -0.66
CA SER A 274 17.56 -7.24 -0.58
C SER A 274 17.15 -5.79 -0.88
N TYR A 275 15.87 -5.50 -1.09
CA TYR A 275 15.35 -4.17 -1.49
C TYR A 275 15.99 -3.58 -2.75
N LYS A 276 16.54 -4.41 -3.63
CA LYS A 276 17.08 -3.97 -4.93
C LYS A 276 15.96 -3.68 -5.93
N TYR A 277 14.87 -4.47 -5.91
CA TYR A 277 13.73 -4.28 -6.79
C TYR A 277 12.96 -3.01 -6.40
N PRO A 278 12.65 -2.09 -7.34
CA PRO A 278 12.01 -0.82 -7.01
C PRO A 278 10.62 -0.94 -6.38
N GLY A 279 9.96 -2.07 -6.57
CA GLY A 279 8.66 -2.37 -5.97
C GLY A 279 8.75 -3.15 -4.65
N ALA A 280 9.94 -3.32 -4.05
CA ALA A 280 10.11 -4.00 -2.77
C ALA A 280 9.76 -3.09 -1.59
N ARG A 281 9.15 -3.67 -0.55
CA ARG A 281 8.73 -2.97 0.67
C ARG A 281 8.74 -3.89 1.89
N PRO A 282 8.93 -3.36 3.12
CA PRO A 282 8.67 -4.11 4.35
C PRO A 282 7.17 -4.28 4.60
N LEU A 283 6.82 -5.38 5.28
CA LEU A 283 5.52 -5.67 5.86
C LEU A 283 5.61 -5.70 7.39
#